data_a9a6187d493d610c8aff600e847d10a2
#
_entry.id   a9a6187d493d610c8aff600e847d10a2
#
_cell.length_a   1.000
_cell.length_b   1.000
_cell.length_c   1.000
_cell.angle_alpha   90.00
_cell.angle_beta   90.00
_cell.angle_gamma   90.00
#
_symmetry.space_group_name_H-M   'P 1'
#
loop_
_entity.id
_entity.type
_entity.pdbx_description
1 polymer ?
#
loop_
_entity_poly.entity_id
_entity_poly.type
_entity_poly.pdbx_seq_one_letter_code
_entity_poly.pdbx_strand_id
1 'polypeptide(L)'
;MAGAGLSVSRAAAADKVTIALIPGLTADGFYVTMHKGAEAAAKALGIDLLYQGAAEWNVSLQVPILDAIIGKKPAAILIAPNDKTQLIKPLKKAYDAGIAVVCVDTFIGNGVFQTGSGEADFPISYVASDNVLGGRMAARALAKSIGEKGKVYVSNVKPNISTTDQREEGFKDEMKKYSGIQVIETQFNDDDANKAAAQAQAVIGRVSDLAGIFGANLFSALGAANGVKAAGKRGQIKLAAFDAPESITNQLKDGTFELTIAQHPAEIGYFGLVSAYAYATKNPVPTAIGTGFTVMTKDNIDDPNVAKYIYKSS
;
A
#
# COMPACT_ATOMS: atom_id res chain seq x y z
N MET A 1 -26.08 26.98 61.66
CA MET A 1 -24.95 26.68 60.72
C MET A 1 -25.42 25.60 59.78
N ALA A 2 -25.75 26.00 58.55
CA ALA A 2 -26.17 25.04 57.49
C ALA A 2 -24.95 24.71 56.69
N GLY A 3 -24.52 23.44 56.71
CA GLY A 3 -23.42 22.91 55.88
C GLY A 3 -23.88 22.68 54.47
N ALA A 4 -23.38 23.46 53.53
CA ALA A 4 -23.57 23.21 52.11
C ALA A 4 -22.66 22.05 51.66
N GLY A 5 -23.22 20.87 51.43
CA GLY A 5 -22.54 19.73 50.83
C GLY A 5 -22.25 20.00 49.36
N LEU A 6 -20.99 20.19 49.01
CA LEU A 6 -20.52 20.19 47.61
C LEU A 6 -20.66 18.77 47.06
N SER A 7 -21.68 18.52 46.24
CA SER A 7 -21.77 17.31 45.42
C SER A 7 -20.78 17.42 44.28
N VAL A 8 -19.65 16.73 44.40
CA VAL A 8 -18.72 16.54 43.28
C VAL A 8 -19.41 15.61 42.26
N SER A 9 -19.93 16.20 41.19
CA SER A 9 -20.43 15.44 40.03
C SER A 9 -19.25 14.68 39.44
N ARG A 10 -19.28 13.36 39.56
CA ARG A 10 -18.34 12.46 38.89
C ARG A 10 -18.61 12.59 37.37
N ALA A 11 -17.73 13.30 36.66
CA ALA A 11 -17.80 13.34 35.21
C ALA A 11 -17.86 11.89 34.70
N ALA A 12 -18.94 11.53 34.02
CA ALA A 12 -19.03 10.26 33.33
C ALA A 12 -17.83 10.19 32.39
N ALA A 13 -17.04 9.12 32.47
CA ALA A 13 -15.98 8.87 31.52
C ALA A 13 -16.63 8.85 30.12
N ALA A 14 -16.26 9.80 29.28
CA ALA A 14 -16.73 9.80 27.90
C ALA A 14 -16.36 8.45 27.29
N ASP A 15 -17.33 7.82 26.60
CA ASP A 15 -17.07 6.55 25.92
C ASP A 15 -15.85 6.71 25.02
N LYS A 16 -14.89 5.80 25.19
CA LYS A 16 -13.61 5.85 24.48
C LYS A 16 -13.86 5.66 22.99
N VAL A 17 -13.35 6.58 22.17
CA VAL A 17 -13.49 6.49 20.71
C VAL A 17 -12.84 5.19 20.23
N THR A 18 -13.57 4.41 19.44
CA THR A 18 -13.08 3.18 18.81
C THR A 18 -12.99 3.40 17.32
N ILE A 19 -11.82 3.11 16.73
CA ILE A 19 -11.58 3.16 15.29
C ILE A 19 -11.11 1.78 14.83
N ALA A 20 -11.55 1.34 13.65
CA ALA A 20 -11.14 0.07 13.08
C ALA A 20 -10.13 0.27 11.95
N LEU A 21 -9.18 -0.66 11.80
CA LEU A 21 -8.27 -0.78 10.66
C LEU A 21 -8.46 -2.13 9.99
N ILE A 22 -8.82 -2.12 8.71
CA ILE A 22 -8.95 -3.30 7.85
C ILE A 22 -7.86 -3.22 6.78
N PRO A 23 -6.75 -3.99 6.90
CA PRO A 23 -5.69 -4.01 5.89
C PRO A 23 -6.13 -4.73 4.62
N GLY A 24 -5.33 -4.62 3.56
CA GLY A 24 -5.50 -5.41 2.33
C GLY A 24 -5.32 -6.90 2.57
N LEU A 25 -4.28 -7.25 3.35
CA LEU A 25 -4.05 -8.59 3.90
C LEU A 25 -3.19 -8.50 5.19
N THR A 26 -3.20 -9.55 6.01
CA THR A 26 -2.56 -9.51 7.34
C THR A 26 -1.10 -9.95 7.35
N ALA A 27 -0.66 -10.75 6.39
CA ALA A 27 0.66 -11.40 6.40
C ALA A 27 1.78 -10.59 5.72
N ASP A 28 1.47 -9.44 5.13
CA ASP A 28 2.44 -8.58 4.45
C ASP A 28 3.10 -7.60 5.44
N GLY A 29 4.42 -7.52 5.42
CA GLY A 29 5.21 -6.59 6.23
C GLY A 29 4.83 -5.11 6.04
N PHE A 30 4.31 -4.73 4.87
CA PHE A 30 3.75 -3.42 4.63
C PHE A 30 2.57 -3.13 5.59
N TYR A 31 1.57 -4.02 5.62
CA TYR A 31 0.39 -3.85 6.49
C TYR A 31 0.71 -4.06 7.97
N VAL A 32 1.66 -4.92 8.31
CA VAL A 32 2.17 -5.03 9.69
C VAL A 32 2.80 -3.71 10.13
N THR A 33 3.59 -3.07 9.28
CA THR A 33 4.21 -1.76 9.57
C THR A 33 3.17 -0.64 9.64
N MET A 34 2.15 -0.66 8.76
CA MET A 34 1.03 0.29 8.78
C MET A 34 0.21 0.15 10.08
N HIS A 35 -0.06 -1.07 10.52
CA HIS A 35 -0.74 -1.34 11.79
C HIS A 35 0.03 -0.74 12.97
N LYS A 36 1.36 -0.94 13.04
CA LYS A 36 2.20 -0.33 14.09
C LYS A 36 2.12 1.21 14.11
N GLY A 37 2.04 1.83 12.94
CA GLY A 37 1.81 3.28 12.83
C GLY A 37 0.46 3.70 13.40
N ALA A 38 -0.59 2.96 13.08
CA ALA A 38 -1.93 3.19 13.62
C ALA A 38 -1.99 2.94 15.14
N GLU A 39 -1.33 1.89 15.66
CA GLU A 39 -1.21 1.64 17.11
C GLU A 39 -0.51 2.80 17.84
N ALA A 40 0.56 3.34 17.26
CA ALA A 40 1.27 4.48 17.83
C ALA A 40 0.36 5.72 17.93
N ALA A 41 -0.43 6.00 16.90
CA ALA A 41 -1.41 7.08 16.91
C ALA A 41 -2.56 6.80 17.91
N ALA A 42 -3.09 5.58 17.95
CA ALA A 42 -4.14 5.20 18.91
C ALA A 42 -3.69 5.39 20.35
N LYS A 43 -2.45 4.97 20.66
CA LYS A 43 -1.84 5.18 21.98
C LYS A 43 -1.69 6.66 22.32
N ALA A 44 -1.20 7.47 21.38
CA ALA A 44 -1.01 8.91 21.58
C ALA A 44 -2.34 9.65 21.81
N LEU A 45 -3.42 9.22 21.13
CA LEU A 45 -4.75 9.81 21.24
C LEU A 45 -5.62 9.21 22.36
N GLY A 46 -5.17 8.13 23.01
CA GLY A 46 -5.92 7.46 24.08
C GLY A 46 -7.19 6.78 23.61
N ILE A 47 -7.23 6.26 22.38
CA ILE A 47 -8.40 5.61 21.74
C ILE A 47 -8.18 4.11 21.57
N ASP A 48 -9.26 3.37 21.25
CA ASP A 48 -9.20 1.95 20.96
C ASP A 48 -9.06 1.71 19.46
N LEU A 49 -8.12 0.85 19.08
CA LEU A 49 -7.92 0.39 17.72
C LEU A 49 -8.40 -1.07 17.60
N LEU A 50 -9.37 -1.32 16.72
CA LEU A 50 -9.73 -2.67 16.27
C LEU A 50 -8.95 -2.99 15.01
N TYR A 51 -8.22 -4.11 15.00
CA TYR A 51 -7.51 -4.59 13.82
C TYR A 51 -8.04 -5.95 13.40
N GLN A 52 -8.51 -6.05 12.14
CA GLN A 52 -8.99 -7.30 11.58
C GLN A 52 -8.84 -7.28 10.06
N GLY A 53 -8.30 -8.36 9.47
CA GLY A 53 -8.09 -8.46 8.03
C GLY A 53 -8.11 -9.90 7.55
N ALA A 54 -8.17 -10.08 6.23
CA ALA A 54 -8.03 -11.37 5.58
C ALA A 54 -6.55 -11.78 5.46
N ALA A 55 -6.30 -13.08 5.31
CA ALA A 55 -4.96 -13.60 5.08
C ALA A 55 -4.50 -13.41 3.63
N GLU A 56 -5.44 -13.21 2.69
CA GLU A 56 -5.20 -13.10 1.26
C GLU A 56 -5.79 -11.82 0.69
N TRP A 57 -5.21 -11.34 -0.41
CA TRP A 57 -5.75 -10.21 -1.17
C TRP A 57 -7.00 -10.64 -1.96
N ASN A 58 -8.14 -10.66 -1.28
CA ASN A 58 -9.39 -11.17 -1.83
C ASN A 58 -10.60 -10.39 -1.29
N VAL A 59 -11.32 -9.72 -2.19
CA VAL A 59 -12.50 -8.93 -1.84
C VAL A 59 -13.61 -9.77 -1.20
N SER A 60 -13.77 -11.04 -1.63
CA SER A 60 -14.76 -11.95 -1.06
C SER A 60 -14.48 -12.32 0.39
N LEU A 61 -13.21 -12.23 0.83
CA LEU A 61 -12.81 -12.40 2.23
C LEU A 61 -12.88 -11.09 3.00
N GLN A 62 -12.64 -9.93 2.33
CA GLN A 62 -12.64 -8.63 2.99
C GLN A 62 -14.05 -8.14 3.32
N VAL A 63 -15.05 -8.38 2.46
CA VAL A 63 -16.44 -7.92 2.67
C VAL A 63 -17.06 -8.48 3.96
N PRO A 64 -17.00 -9.79 4.29
CA PRO A 64 -17.51 -10.30 5.57
C PRO A 64 -16.83 -9.69 6.80
N ILE A 65 -15.54 -9.38 6.71
CA ILE A 65 -14.79 -8.70 7.79
C ILE A 65 -15.30 -7.28 7.96
N LEU A 66 -15.50 -6.55 6.86
CA LEU A 66 -16.09 -5.21 6.88
C LEU A 66 -17.50 -5.23 7.51
N ASP A 67 -18.35 -6.17 7.14
CA ASP A 67 -19.69 -6.32 7.73
C ASP A 67 -19.63 -6.60 9.25
N ALA A 68 -18.71 -7.46 9.68
CA ALA A 68 -18.50 -7.73 11.11
C ALA A 68 -18.02 -6.49 11.88
N ILE A 69 -17.15 -5.66 11.28
CA ILE A 69 -16.68 -4.40 11.87
C ILE A 69 -17.82 -3.36 11.91
N ILE A 70 -18.62 -3.24 10.85
CA ILE A 70 -19.81 -2.37 10.85
C ILE A 70 -20.75 -2.72 12.01
N GLY A 71 -20.93 -4.02 12.28
CA GLY A 71 -21.73 -4.49 13.41
C GLY A 71 -21.23 -4.06 14.78
N LYS A 72 -19.94 -3.76 14.93
CA LYS A 72 -19.32 -3.23 16.16
C LYS A 72 -19.49 -1.71 16.33
N LYS A 73 -19.98 -1.02 15.29
CA LYS A 73 -20.27 0.43 15.28
C LYS A 73 -19.08 1.30 15.71
N PRO A 74 -17.88 1.16 15.14
CA PRO A 74 -16.78 2.07 15.44
C PRO A 74 -17.12 3.48 14.95
N ALA A 75 -16.43 4.50 15.46
CA ALA A 75 -16.59 5.88 15.00
C ALA A 75 -16.08 6.06 13.56
N ALA A 76 -15.08 5.28 13.17
CA ALA A 76 -14.53 5.28 11.81
C ALA A 76 -13.89 3.94 11.46
N ILE A 77 -13.76 3.70 10.15
CA ILE A 77 -13.05 2.57 9.56
C ILE A 77 -11.95 3.10 8.66
N LEU A 78 -10.69 2.74 8.96
CA LEU A 78 -9.59 2.80 8.01
C LEU A 78 -9.61 1.50 7.23
N ILE A 79 -9.56 1.56 5.91
CA ILE A 79 -9.55 0.37 5.07
C ILE A 79 -8.60 0.53 3.89
N ALA A 80 -7.85 -0.54 3.58
CA ALA A 80 -7.18 -0.72 2.30
C ALA A 80 -8.06 -1.59 1.39
N PRO A 81 -8.88 -0.99 0.50
CA PRO A 81 -9.82 -1.75 -0.33
C PRO A 81 -9.11 -2.70 -1.31
N ASN A 82 -9.49 -3.97 -1.31
CA ASN A 82 -8.92 -4.99 -2.20
C ASN A 82 -9.40 -4.89 -3.65
N ASP A 83 -10.44 -4.10 -3.91
CA ASP A 83 -10.96 -3.82 -5.25
C ASP A 83 -11.63 -2.44 -5.25
N LYS A 84 -11.22 -1.56 -6.18
CA LYS A 84 -11.68 -0.17 -6.22
C LYS A 84 -13.14 0.01 -6.64
N THR A 85 -13.77 -1.03 -7.19
CA THR A 85 -15.14 -1.00 -7.68
C THR A 85 -16.08 -1.79 -6.77
N GLN A 86 -15.72 -3.03 -6.44
CA GLN A 86 -16.60 -3.95 -5.70
C GLN A 86 -16.82 -3.50 -4.25
N LEU A 87 -15.88 -2.73 -3.65
CA LEU A 87 -16.01 -2.24 -2.27
C LEU A 87 -16.79 -0.94 -2.14
N ILE A 88 -17.21 -0.28 -3.24
CA ILE A 88 -18.01 0.95 -3.16
C ILE A 88 -19.29 0.73 -2.34
N LYS A 89 -20.10 -0.25 -2.74
CA LYS A 89 -21.40 -0.52 -2.06
C LYS A 89 -21.24 -1.00 -0.62
N PRO A 90 -20.34 -1.95 -0.29
CA PRO A 90 -20.09 -2.35 1.10
C PRO A 90 -19.65 -1.20 1.99
N LEU A 91 -18.76 -0.33 1.51
CA LEU A 91 -18.28 0.82 2.28
C LEU A 91 -19.35 1.93 2.39
N LYS A 92 -20.17 2.11 1.35
CA LYS A 92 -21.32 3.02 1.42
C LYS A 92 -22.31 2.63 2.53
N LYS A 93 -22.52 1.33 2.75
CA LYS A 93 -23.33 0.80 3.86
C LYS A 93 -22.74 1.24 5.23
N ALA A 94 -21.41 1.22 5.39
CA ALA A 94 -20.78 1.72 6.62
C ALA A 94 -21.01 3.21 6.79
N TYR A 95 -20.80 3.99 5.74
CA TYR A 95 -21.00 5.45 5.74
C TYR A 95 -22.44 5.82 6.05
N ASP A 96 -23.44 5.15 5.44
CA ASP A 96 -24.86 5.37 5.69
C ASP A 96 -25.29 4.97 7.11
N ALA A 97 -24.55 4.09 7.77
CA ALA A 97 -24.70 3.76 9.18
C ALA A 97 -24.05 4.79 10.11
N GLY A 98 -23.49 5.88 9.60
CA GLY A 98 -22.85 6.95 10.37
C GLY A 98 -21.38 6.66 10.74
N ILE A 99 -20.76 5.65 10.14
CA ILE A 99 -19.36 5.29 10.36
C ILE A 99 -18.51 6.00 9.29
N ALA A 100 -17.56 6.84 9.72
CA ALA A 100 -16.66 7.50 8.79
C ALA A 100 -15.74 6.49 8.07
N VAL A 101 -15.44 6.73 6.80
CA VAL A 101 -14.55 5.87 6.00
C VAL A 101 -13.31 6.66 5.59
N VAL A 102 -12.14 6.15 5.93
CA VAL A 102 -10.83 6.62 5.46
C VAL A 102 -10.21 5.52 4.60
N CYS A 103 -9.93 5.81 3.34
CA CYS A 103 -9.15 4.92 2.51
C CYS A 103 -7.66 5.07 2.85
N VAL A 104 -6.97 3.97 3.11
CA VAL A 104 -5.52 3.94 3.36
C VAL A 104 -4.86 3.04 2.35
N ASP A 105 -3.68 3.43 1.84
CA ASP A 105 -2.93 2.70 0.80
C ASP A 105 -3.68 2.62 -0.54
N THR A 106 -4.77 1.87 -0.61
CA THR A 106 -5.65 1.73 -1.78
C THR A 106 -6.92 2.58 -1.63
N PHE A 107 -7.63 2.82 -2.74
CA PHE A 107 -8.86 3.61 -2.76
C PHE A 107 -10.00 2.90 -3.49
N ILE A 108 -11.21 3.43 -3.34
CA ILE A 108 -12.39 3.10 -4.16
C ILE A 108 -12.65 4.18 -5.21
N GLY A 109 -13.31 3.80 -6.31
CA GLY A 109 -13.61 4.74 -7.40
C GLY A 109 -12.36 5.27 -8.09
N ASN A 110 -12.21 6.57 -8.12
CA ASN A 110 -11.06 7.29 -8.68
C ASN A 110 -10.07 7.83 -7.63
N GLY A 111 -10.34 7.61 -6.33
CA GLY A 111 -9.49 8.07 -5.24
C GLY A 111 -9.60 9.57 -4.91
N VAL A 112 -10.57 10.26 -5.51
CA VAL A 112 -10.87 11.67 -5.22
C VAL A 112 -12.20 11.73 -4.50
N PHE A 113 -12.20 12.31 -3.30
CA PHE A 113 -13.34 12.25 -2.39
C PHE A 113 -13.81 13.65 -1.97
N GLN A 114 -15.07 13.74 -1.47
CA GLN A 114 -15.69 14.96 -0.96
C GLN A 114 -15.83 16.07 -2.03
N THR A 115 -16.03 15.67 -3.28
CA THR A 115 -16.23 16.59 -4.42
C THR A 115 -17.70 16.98 -4.62
N GLY A 116 -18.61 16.29 -3.96
CA GLY A 116 -20.05 16.44 -4.11
C GLY A 116 -20.64 15.63 -5.28
N SER A 117 -19.86 14.73 -5.90
CA SER A 117 -20.34 13.94 -7.04
C SER A 117 -19.71 12.53 -7.10
N GLY A 118 -20.51 11.55 -7.55
CA GLY A 118 -20.07 10.17 -7.77
C GLY A 118 -20.41 9.21 -6.63
N GLU A 119 -20.57 7.92 -6.98
CA GLU A 119 -20.94 6.87 -6.01
C GLU A 119 -19.90 6.61 -4.94
N ALA A 120 -18.62 6.88 -5.24
CA ALA A 120 -17.48 6.64 -4.36
C ALA A 120 -16.99 7.91 -3.64
N ASP A 121 -17.74 9.00 -3.65
CA ASP A 121 -17.31 10.30 -3.12
C ASP A 121 -17.42 10.44 -1.58
N PHE A 122 -17.94 9.45 -0.89
CA PHE A 122 -18.26 9.50 0.54
C PHE A 122 -17.08 9.29 1.50
N PRO A 123 -15.95 8.63 1.17
CA PRO A 123 -14.81 8.57 2.08
C PRO A 123 -14.35 9.98 2.46
N ILE A 124 -13.99 10.16 3.73
CA ILE A 124 -13.62 11.48 4.25
C ILE A 124 -12.17 11.87 3.92
N SER A 125 -11.32 10.88 3.67
CA SER A 125 -9.89 11.08 3.35
C SER A 125 -9.30 9.87 2.64
N TYR A 126 -8.25 10.11 1.87
CA TYR A 126 -7.35 9.10 1.31
C TYR A 126 -5.92 9.37 1.77
N VAL A 127 -5.29 8.38 2.42
CA VAL A 127 -3.93 8.50 2.94
C VAL A 127 -3.06 7.42 2.32
N ALA A 128 -2.14 7.82 1.45
CA ALA A 128 -1.30 6.87 0.69
C ALA A 128 -0.05 7.53 0.10
N SER A 129 0.80 6.72 -0.51
CA SER A 129 1.91 7.17 -1.34
C SER A 129 1.42 7.60 -2.73
N ASP A 130 2.13 8.51 -3.40
CA ASP A 130 1.90 8.84 -4.83
C ASP A 130 2.43 7.71 -5.73
N ASN A 131 1.59 6.72 -5.98
CA ASN A 131 1.98 5.51 -6.69
C ASN A 131 2.37 5.75 -8.16
N VAL A 132 1.81 6.77 -8.81
CA VAL A 132 2.24 7.19 -10.17
C VAL A 132 3.67 7.69 -10.13
N LEU A 133 4.00 8.56 -9.16
CA LEU A 133 5.37 9.03 -8.95
C LEU A 133 6.32 7.87 -8.63
N GLY A 134 5.91 6.94 -7.74
CA GLY A 134 6.69 5.75 -7.39
C GLY A 134 7.02 4.88 -8.61
N GLY A 135 6.04 4.65 -9.49
CA GLY A 135 6.25 3.96 -10.77
C GLY A 135 7.23 4.68 -11.69
N ARG A 136 7.13 6.00 -11.79
CA ARG A 136 8.11 6.82 -12.55
C ARG A 136 9.52 6.73 -11.97
N MET A 137 9.65 6.74 -10.64
CA MET A 137 10.95 6.58 -9.97
C MET A 137 11.59 5.22 -10.28
N ALA A 138 10.81 4.15 -10.19
CA ALA A 138 11.27 2.79 -10.56
C ALA A 138 11.71 2.72 -12.03
N ALA A 139 10.94 3.35 -12.94
CA ALA A 139 11.26 3.40 -14.37
C ALA A 139 12.59 4.09 -14.64
N ARG A 140 12.81 5.29 -14.08
CA ARG A 140 14.07 6.03 -14.25
C ARG A 140 15.29 5.24 -13.81
N ALA A 141 15.18 4.61 -12.65
CA ALA A 141 16.29 3.87 -12.09
C ALA A 141 16.55 2.57 -12.87
N LEU A 142 15.50 1.85 -13.29
CA LEU A 142 15.66 0.67 -14.14
C LEU A 142 16.21 1.05 -15.52
N ALA A 143 15.71 2.13 -16.16
CA ALA A 143 16.24 2.62 -17.44
C ALA A 143 17.73 2.90 -17.38
N LYS A 144 18.18 3.61 -16.32
CA LYS A 144 19.61 3.87 -16.09
C LYS A 144 20.41 2.56 -15.93
N SER A 145 19.89 1.59 -15.19
CA SER A 145 20.61 0.33 -14.91
C SER A 145 20.77 -0.57 -16.14
N ILE A 146 19.88 -0.44 -17.14
CA ILE A 146 19.94 -1.18 -18.43
C ILE A 146 20.61 -0.36 -19.54
N GLY A 147 21.19 0.81 -19.24
CA GLY A 147 21.83 1.68 -20.25
C GLY A 147 20.86 2.26 -21.26
N GLU A 148 19.62 2.53 -20.83
CA GLU A 148 18.53 3.16 -21.59
C GLU A 148 18.17 2.41 -22.91
N LYS A 149 18.35 1.10 -22.96
CA LYS A 149 18.05 0.28 -24.12
C LYS A 149 17.65 -1.14 -23.75
N GLY A 150 16.85 -1.78 -24.64
CA GLY A 150 16.41 -3.16 -24.49
C GLY A 150 14.92 -3.27 -24.16
N LYS A 151 14.47 -4.51 -23.93
CA LYS A 151 13.07 -4.79 -23.60
C LYS A 151 12.89 -4.93 -22.11
N VAL A 152 11.77 -4.42 -21.61
CA VAL A 152 11.36 -4.58 -20.21
C VAL A 152 9.90 -5.03 -20.12
N TYR A 153 9.53 -5.76 -19.06
CA TYR A 153 8.14 -6.04 -18.78
C TYR A 153 7.78 -5.70 -17.33
N VAL A 154 6.48 -5.57 -17.07
CA VAL A 154 5.93 -5.31 -15.74
C VAL A 154 5.29 -6.59 -15.20
N SER A 155 5.74 -7.05 -14.03
CA SER A 155 5.06 -8.06 -13.23
C SER A 155 4.12 -7.33 -12.27
N ASN A 156 2.81 -7.55 -12.39
CA ASN A 156 1.77 -6.86 -11.64
C ASN A 156 0.81 -7.86 -11.00
N VAL A 157 -0.01 -7.41 -10.06
CA VAL A 157 -0.93 -8.26 -9.29
C VAL A 157 -2.14 -8.66 -10.13
N LYS A 158 -3.04 -7.75 -10.38
CA LYS A 158 -4.23 -7.86 -11.23
C LYS A 158 -4.84 -6.47 -11.47
N PRO A 159 -5.68 -6.30 -12.51
CA PRO A 159 -6.39 -5.04 -12.73
C PRO A 159 -7.31 -4.67 -11.56
N ASN A 160 -7.59 -3.37 -11.41
CA ASN A 160 -8.44 -2.77 -10.37
C ASN A 160 -7.87 -2.76 -8.95
N ILE A 161 -6.57 -3.00 -8.78
CA ILE A 161 -5.85 -2.64 -7.58
C ILE A 161 -5.25 -1.26 -7.81
N SER A 162 -5.81 -0.24 -7.14
CA SER A 162 -5.52 1.16 -7.42
C SER A 162 -4.03 1.50 -7.37
N THR A 163 -3.30 0.98 -6.38
CA THR A 163 -1.87 1.26 -6.19
C THR A 163 -1.01 0.68 -7.31
N THR A 164 -1.20 -0.61 -7.63
CA THR A 164 -0.37 -1.28 -8.64
C THR A 164 -0.75 -0.87 -10.06
N ASP A 165 -2.02 -0.53 -10.33
CA ASP A 165 -2.45 0.11 -11.57
C ASP A 165 -1.70 1.46 -11.78
N GLN A 166 -1.62 2.29 -10.74
CA GLN A 166 -0.93 3.59 -10.79
C GLN A 166 0.60 3.44 -10.92
N ARG A 167 1.21 2.45 -10.25
CA ARG A 167 2.65 2.15 -10.40
C ARG A 167 2.98 1.75 -11.83
N GLU A 168 2.15 0.89 -12.42
CA GLU A 168 2.29 0.47 -13.83
C GLU A 168 2.10 1.66 -14.79
N GLU A 169 1.07 2.50 -14.58
CA GLU A 169 0.84 3.71 -15.34
C GLU A 169 2.06 4.63 -15.31
N GLY A 170 2.54 4.98 -14.12
CA GLY A 170 3.71 5.83 -13.94
C GLY A 170 4.98 5.25 -14.56
N PHE A 171 5.18 3.93 -14.42
CA PHE A 171 6.31 3.22 -15.02
C PHE A 171 6.27 3.29 -16.55
N LYS A 172 5.16 2.93 -17.16
CA LYS A 172 4.98 2.96 -18.62
C LYS A 172 5.10 4.38 -19.19
N ASP A 173 4.53 5.36 -18.48
CA ASP A 173 4.57 6.76 -18.91
C ASP A 173 6.00 7.31 -18.90
N GLU A 174 6.77 7.03 -17.86
CA GLU A 174 8.18 7.44 -17.79
C GLU A 174 9.04 6.73 -18.84
N MET A 175 8.81 5.44 -19.06
CA MET A 175 9.58 4.65 -20.04
C MET A 175 9.46 5.15 -21.48
N LYS A 176 8.37 5.84 -21.84
CA LYS A 176 8.20 6.49 -23.15
C LYS A 176 9.26 7.53 -23.47
N LYS A 177 9.95 8.08 -22.46
CA LYS A 177 11.01 9.08 -22.62
C LYS A 177 12.32 8.47 -23.12
N TYR A 178 12.47 7.16 -23.05
CA TYR A 178 13.67 6.43 -23.43
C TYR A 178 13.42 5.67 -24.74
N SER A 179 13.79 6.28 -25.86
CA SER A 179 13.53 5.75 -27.22
C SER A 179 14.19 4.39 -27.49
N GLY A 180 15.22 4.02 -26.72
CA GLY A 180 15.90 2.71 -26.82
C GLY A 180 15.24 1.62 -25.99
N ILE A 181 14.20 1.94 -25.18
CA ILE A 181 13.50 0.95 -24.34
C ILE A 181 12.12 0.64 -24.90
N GLN A 182 11.80 -0.65 -24.93
CA GLN A 182 10.45 -1.13 -25.26
C GLN A 182 9.82 -1.81 -24.03
N VAL A 183 8.73 -1.28 -23.53
CA VAL A 183 7.86 -1.99 -22.58
C VAL A 183 7.00 -2.95 -23.38
N ILE A 184 7.25 -4.27 -23.25
CA ILE A 184 6.64 -5.28 -24.11
C ILE A 184 5.26 -5.74 -23.66
N GLU A 185 5.07 -5.86 -22.34
CA GLU A 185 3.81 -6.36 -21.77
C GLU A 185 3.72 -6.12 -20.26
N THR A 186 2.53 -6.37 -19.71
CA THR A 186 2.28 -6.59 -18.28
C THR A 186 1.78 -8.03 -18.09
N GLN A 187 2.34 -8.73 -17.09
CA GLN A 187 1.86 -10.05 -16.65
C GLN A 187 1.21 -9.93 -15.28
N PHE A 188 0.04 -10.56 -15.11
CA PHE A 188 -0.75 -10.51 -13.88
C PHE A 188 -0.64 -11.83 -13.11
N ASN A 189 -0.13 -11.77 -11.88
CA ASN A 189 0.25 -12.93 -11.09
C ASN A 189 -0.71 -13.27 -9.94
N ASP A 190 -1.80 -12.50 -9.75
CA ASP A 190 -2.78 -12.66 -8.66
C ASP A 190 -2.17 -12.61 -7.25
N ASP A 191 -1.08 -11.84 -7.07
CA ASP A 191 -0.31 -11.73 -5.83
C ASP A 191 0.40 -13.03 -5.40
N ASP A 192 0.66 -13.93 -6.36
CA ASP A 192 1.36 -15.19 -6.16
C ASP A 192 2.79 -15.14 -6.74
N ALA A 193 3.79 -15.23 -5.86
CA ALA A 193 5.20 -15.20 -6.25
C ALA A 193 5.62 -16.39 -7.13
N ASN A 194 4.99 -17.56 -6.97
CA ASN A 194 5.30 -18.73 -7.81
C ASN A 194 4.76 -18.53 -9.22
N LYS A 195 3.54 -17.99 -9.35
CA LYS A 195 2.97 -17.61 -10.65
C LYS A 195 3.81 -16.54 -11.31
N ALA A 196 4.23 -15.50 -10.59
CA ALA A 196 5.12 -14.47 -11.10
C ALA A 196 6.47 -15.04 -11.58
N ALA A 197 7.05 -16.02 -10.86
CA ALA A 197 8.28 -16.70 -11.27
C ALA A 197 8.10 -17.50 -12.57
N ALA A 198 7.03 -18.27 -12.69
CA ALA A 198 6.72 -19.02 -13.91
C ALA A 198 6.52 -18.07 -15.12
N GLN A 199 5.80 -16.96 -14.93
CA GLN A 199 5.62 -15.93 -15.95
C GLN A 199 6.96 -15.30 -16.37
N ALA A 200 7.83 -14.95 -15.40
CA ALA A 200 9.16 -14.42 -15.70
C ALA A 200 10.00 -15.40 -16.55
N GLN A 201 10.02 -16.69 -16.19
CA GLN A 201 10.71 -17.72 -16.97
C GLN A 201 10.15 -17.82 -18.40
N ALA A 202 8.83 -17.79 -18.55
CA ALA A 202 8.19 -17.85 -19.87
C ALA A 202 8.55 -16.64 -20.74
N VAL A 203 8.58 -15.42 -20.16
CA VAL A 203 9.02 -14.21 -20.88
C VAL A 203 10.49 -14.31 -21.25
N ILE A 204 11.37 -14.72 -20.33
CA ILE A 204 12.81 -14.89 -20.59
C ILE A 204 13.06 -15.90 -21.71
N GLY A 205 12.28 -16.99 -21.76
CA GLY A 205 12.43 -18.03 -22.79
C GLY A 205 12.07 -17.58 -24.21
N ARG A 206 11.16 -16.59 -24.36
CA ARG A 206 10.71 -16.09 -25.67
C ARG A 206 11.26 -14.73 -26.08
N VAL A 207 11.88 -13.99 -25.14
CA VAL A 207 12.41 -12.64 -25.37
C VAL A 207 13.91 -12.63 -25.07
N SER A 208 14.72 -12.89 -26.10
CA SER A 208 16.17 -13.06 -25.96
C SER A 208 16.91 -11.80 -25.53
N ASP A 209 16.35 -10.61 -25.81
CA ASP A 209 16.88 -9.28 -25.50
C ASP A 209 16.17 -8.60 -24.32
N LEU A 210 15.56 -9.39 -23.43
CA LEU A 210 14.96 -8.87 -22.19
C LEU A 210 16.06 -8.30 -21.29
N ALA A 211 15.99 -6.99 -21.04
CA ALA A 211 16.99 -6.25 -20.27
C ALA A 211 16.57 -6.03 -18.81
N GLY A 212 15.28 -5.92 -18.54
CA GLY A 212 14.80 -5.62 -17.19
C GLY A 212 13.37 -6.04 -16.90
N ILE A 213 13.05 -6.14 -15.60
CA ILE A 213 11.73 -6.45 -15.08
C ILE A 213 11.40 -5.48 -13.94
N PHE A 214 10.21 -4.90 -13.95
CA PHE A 214 9.65 -4.16 -12.83
C PHE A 214 8.61 -5.01 -12.10
N GLY A 215 8.86 -5.34 -10.83
CA GLY A 215 7.88 -5.92 -9.93
C GLY A 215 7.09 -4.82 -9.23
N ALA A 216 5.80 -4.68 -9.54
CA ALA A 216 4.98 -3.58 -9.08
C ALA A 216 4.60 -3.66 -7.59
N ASN A 217 4.84 -4.80 -6.94
CA ASN A 217 4.71 -5.02 -5.51
C ASN A 217 5.66 -6.13 -5.02
N LEU A 218 5.63 -6.42 -3.71
CA LEU A 218 6.45 -7.43 -3.05
C LEU A 218 6.48 -8.78 -3.78
N PHE A 219 5.31 -9.41 -3.96
CA PHE A 219 5.25 -10.78 -4.49
C PHE A 219 5.58 -10.84 -5.98
N SER A 220 5.22 -9.80 -6.74
CA SER A 220 5.63 -9.64 -8.14
C SER A 220 7.15 -9.52 -8.28
N ALA A 221 7.81 -8.75 -7.40
CA ALA A 221 9.25 -8.57 -7.41
C ALA A 221 9.99 -9.85 -7.00
N LEU A 222 9.59 -10.51 -5.90
CA LEU A 222 10.17 -11.77 -5.44
C LEU A 222 10.02 -12.87 -6.50
N GLY A 223 8.85 -12.98 -7.11
CA GLY A 223 8.62 -13.94 -8.18
C GLY A 223 9.49 -13.66 -9.41
N ALA A 224 9.59 -12.41 -9.85
CA ALA A 224 10.47 -12.03 -10.96
C ALA A 224 11.93 -12.40 -10.67
N ALA A 225 12.43 -12.13 -9.45
CA ALA A 225 13.78 -12.50 -9.04
C ALA A 225 14.02 -14.01 -9.04
N ASN A 226 13.05 -14.80 -8.55
CA ASN A 226 13.10 -16.26 -8.58
C ASN A 226 13.11 -16.79 -10.02
N GLY A 227 12.28 -16.22 -10.91
CA GLY A 227 12.26 -16.58 -12.33
C GLY A 227 13.56 -16.29 -13.04
N VAL A 228 14.15 -15.12 -12.82
CA VAL A 228 15.47 -14.73 -13.37
C VAL A 228 16.57 -15.65 -12.86
N LYS A 229 16.56 -16.00 -11.56
CA LYS A 229 17.50 -16.94 -10.96
C LYS A 229 17.39 -18.34 -11.58
N ALA A 230 16.17 -18.86 -11.69
CA ALA A 230 15.90 -20.18 -12.26
C ALA A 230 16.29 -20.28 -13.76
N ALA A 231 16.17 -19.17 -14.51
CA ALA A 231 16.61 -19.08 -15.89
C ALA A 231 18.14 -18.86 -16.04
N GLY A 232 18.91 -18.77 -14.97
CA GLY A 232 20.35 -18.53 -15.00
C GLY A 232 20.75 -17.14 -15.53
N LYS A 233 19.83 -16.13 -15.40
CA LYS A 233 19.99 -14.79 -15.96
C LYS A 233 20.30 -13.71 -14.92
N ARG A 234 20.64 -14.10 -13.68
CA ARG A 234 20.99 -13.16 -12.61
C ARG A 234 22.13 -12.25 -13.06
N GLY A 235 21.99 -10.94 -12.83
CA GLY A 235 22.93 -9.90 -13.25
C GLY A 235 22.85 -9.51 -14.72
N GLN A 236 22.30 -10.37 -15.60
CA GLN A 236 22.06 -10.05 -17.02
C GLN A 236 20.73 -9.28 -17.19
N ILE A 237 19.68 -9.71 -16.48
CA ILE A 237 18.39 -9.03 -16.46
C ILE A 237 18.30 -8.23 -15.17
N LYS A 238 18.09 -6.92 -15.30
CA LYS A 238 18.02 -5.98 -14.16
C LYS A 238 16.63 -5.98 -13.55
N LEU A 239 16.56 -5.90 -12.23
CA LEU A 239 15.31 -5.96 -11.48
C LEU A 239 15.10 -4.67 -10.68
N ALA A 240 13.94 -4.05 -10.87
CA ALA A 240 13.42 -3.00 -9.99
C ALA A 240 12.26 -3.55 -9.18
N ALA A 241 12.29 -3.32 -7.87
CA ALA A 241 11.24 -3.74 -6.95
C ALA A 241 10.43 -2.53 -6.45
N PHE A 242 9.25 -2.82 -5.97
CA PHE A 242 8.45 -1.97 -5.10
C PHE A 242 8.28 -2.69 -3.76
N ASP A 243 8.16 -1.90 -2.69
CA ASP A 243 8.14 -2.34 -1.29
C ASP A 243 9.50 -2.78 -0.74
N ALA A 244 9.67 -2.67 0.58
CA ALA A 244 10.97 -2.86 1.22
C ALA A 244 10.92 -3.75 2.49
N PRO A 245 10.32 -4.95 2.44
CA PRO A 245 10.50 -5.92 3.51
C PRO A 245 11.92 -6.49 3.50
N GLU A 246 12.31 -7.16 4.59
CA GLU A 246 13.66 -7.76 4.71
C GLU A 246 13.99 -8.72 3.56
N SER A 247 13.00 -9.44 3.03
CA SER A 247 13.17 -10.34 1.89
C SER A 247 13.64 -9.64 0.61
N ILE A 248 13.21 -8.40 0.38
CA ILE A 248 13.67 -7.57 -0.76
C ILE A 248 15.00 -6.89 -0.41
N THR A 249 15.13 -6.31 0.79
CA THR A 249 16.34 -5.55 1.16
C THR A 249 17.59 -6.45 1.28
N ASN A 250 17.44 -7.70 1.69
CA ASN A 250 18.53 -8.68 1.65
C ASN A 250 18.97 -8.99 0.21
N GLN A 251 18.03 -9.12 -0.72
CA GLN A 251 18.31 -9.33 -2.13
C GLN A 251 18.83 -8.05 -2.84
N LEU A 252 18.54 -6.88 -2.28
CA LEU A 252 19.16 -5.63 -2.72
C LEU A 252 20.65 -5.61 -2.34
N LYS A 253 21.00 -6.01 -1.08
CA LYS A 253 22.39 -6.10 -0.60
C LYS A 253 23.22 -7.09 -1.40
N ASP A 254 22.65 -8.20 -1.82
CA ASP A 254 23.34 -9.22 -2.61
C ASP A 254 23.39 -8.92 -4.12
N GLY A 255 22.80 -7.79 -4.55
CA GLY A 255 22.78 -7.33 -5.95
C GLY A 255 21.79 -8.07 -6.85
N THR A 256 20.77 -8.73 -6.31
CA THR A 256 19.68 -9.31 -7.08
C THR A 256 18.77 -8.19 -7.63
N PHE A 257 18.44 -7.19 -6.81
CA PHE A 257 17.73 -5.99 -7.24
C PHE A 257 18.70 -4.82 -7.41
N GLU A 258 18.47 -3.99 -8.40
CA GLU A 258 19.18 -2.72 -8.61
C GLU A 258 18.67 -1.65 -7.61
N LEU A 259 17.36 -1.69 -7.33
CA LEU A 259 16.70 -0.79 -6.40
C LEU A 259 15.38 -1.37 -5.91
N THR A 260 14.90 -0.81 -4.80
CA THR A 260 13.48 -0.89 -4.41
C THR A 260 12.95 0.48 -4.01
N ILE A 261 11.67 0.71 -4.28
CA ILE A 261 10.93 1.89 -3.83
C ILE A 261 10.22 1.53 -2.53
N ALA A 262 10.74 2.00 -1.40
CA ALA A 262 10.10 1.83 -0.10
C ALA A 262 9.02 2.89 0.10
N GLN A 263 7.80 2.48 0.38
CA GLN A 263 6.75 3.34 0.88
C GLN A 263 6.96 3.63 2.37
N HIS A 264 6.14 4.52 2.95
CA HIS A 264 6.15 4.82 4.38
C HIS A 264 4.86 4.33 5.07
N PRO A 265 4.63 3.01 5.18
CA PRO A 265 3.37 2.46 5.67
C PRO A 265 3.04 2.86 7.12
N ALA A 266 4.04 3.03 8.00
CA ALA A 266 3.78 3.51 9.36
C ALA A 266 3.15 4.92 9.34
N GLU A 267 3.58 5.80 8.44
CA GLU A 267 2.99 7.13 8.27
C GLU A 267 1.57 7.04 7.72
N ILE A 268 1.30 6.12 6.79
CA ILE A 268 -0.05 5.89 6.26
C ILE A 268 -1.01 5.49 7.39
N GLY A 269 -0.63 4.54 8.22
CA GLY A 269 -1.43 4.09 9.36
C GLY A 269 -1.62 5.18 10.41
N TYR A 270 -0.55 5.90 10.73
CA TYR A 270 -0.58 6.99 11.70
C TYR A 270 -1.50 8.13 11.27
N PHE A 271 -1.27 8.70 10.08
CA PHE A 271 -2.07 9.81 9.58
C PHE A 271 -3.50 9.40 9.24
N GLY A 272 -3.73 8.18 8.77
CA GLY A 272 -5.07 7.63 8.58
C GLY A 272 -5.88 7.65 9.88
N LEU A 273 -5.28 7.15 10.97
CA LEU A 273 -5.94 7.13 12.29
C LEU A 273 -6.19 8.53 12.85
N VAL A 274 -5.20 9.44 12.73
CA VAL A 274 -5.35 10.84 13.15
C VAL A 274 -6.49 11.51 12.38
N SER A 275 -6.60 11.29 11.06
CA SER A 275 -7.69 11.83 10.25
C SER A 275 -9.05 11.30 10.68
N ALA A 276 -9.16 10.00 10.92
CA ALA A 276 -10.38 9.37 11.40
C ALA A 276 -10.81 9.92 12.77
N TYR A 277 -9.87 10.07 13.70
CA TYR A 277 -10.12 10.65 15.01
C TYR A 277 -10.52 12.13 14.93
N ALA A 278 -9.83 12.92 14.11
CA ALA A 278 -10.18 14.33 13.90
C ALA A 278 -11.62 14.48 13.42
N TYR A 279 -12.03 13.67 12.45
CA TYR A 279 -13.42 13.67 11.97
C TYR A 279 -14.42 13.23 13.04
N ALA A 280 -14.13 12.16 13.78
CA ALA A 280 -14.99 11.66 14.86
C ALA A 280 -15.19 12.73 15.98
N THR A 281 -14.19 13.58 16.19
CA THR A 281 -14.23 14.70 17.15
C THR A 281 -14.65 16.03 16.53
N LYS A 282 -15.22 16.01 15.30
CA LYS A 282 -15.77 17.17 14.59
C LYS A 282 -14.72 18.22 14.18
N ASN A 283 -13.48 17.82 13.99
CA ASN A 283 -12.43 18.67 13.43
C ASN A 283 -12.33 18.53 11.91
N PRO A 284 -11.82 19.54 11.20
CA PRO A 284 -11.58 19.44 9.75
C PRO A 284 -10.54 18.40 9.43
N VAL A 285 -10.72 17.71 8.29
CA VAL A 285 -9.81 16.67 7.80
C VAL A 285 -9.44 16.96 6.35
N PRO A 286 -8.15 16.88 5.96
CA PRO A 286 -7.76 16.90 4.56
C PRO A 286 -8.37 15.73 3.79
N THR A 287 -8.85 15.96 2.59
CA THR A 287 -9.43 14.92 1.73
C THR A 287 -8.38 13.95 1.17
N ALA A 288 -7.11 14.37 1.14
CA ALA A 288 -5.97 13.53 0.75
C ALA A 288 -4.72 13.89 1.55
N ILE A 289 -3.95 12.87 1.94
CA ILE A 289 -2.63 13.01 2.57
C ILE A 289 -1.65 12.11 1.83
N GLY A 290 -0.67 12.72 1.18
CA GLY A 290 0.43 12.00 0.53
C GLY A 290 1.54 11.69 1.52
N THR A 291 1.97 10.42 1.59
CA THR A 291 3.19 10.01 2.29
C THR A 291 4.35 9.88 1.31
N GLY A 292 5.58 9.92 1.81
CA GLY A 292 6.78 9.91 0.99
C GLY A 292 7.19 8.54 0.47
N PHE A 293 8.32 8.55 -0.24
CA PHE A 293 9.06 7.36 -0.68
C PHE A 293 10.52 7.45 -0.27
N THR A 294 11.14 6.31 -0.07
CA THR A 294 12.58 6.17 0.03
C THR A 294 13.08 5.23 -1.05
N VAL A 295 13.93 5.73 -1.95
CA VAL A 295 14.63 4.87 -2.92
C VAL A 295 15.78 4.19 -2.21
N MET A 296 15.71 2.88 -2.13
CA MET A 296 16.76 2.04 -1.53
C MET A 296 17.58 1.38 -2.64
N THR A 297 18.88 1.48 -2.51
CA THR A 297 19.88 0.84 -3.37
C THR A 297 20.89 0.12 -2.49
N LYS A 298 21.75 -0.71 -3.10
CA LYS A 298 22.83 -1.37 -2.38
C LYS A 298 23.74 -0.36 -1.66
N ASP A 299 23.92 0.84 -2.22
CA ASP A 299 24.87 1.82 -1.71
C ASP A 299 24.33 2.62 -0.51
N ASN A 300 23.01 2.67 -0.32
CA ASN A 300 22.39 3.48 0.75
C ASN A 300 21.57 2.70 1.77
N ILE A 301 21.38 1.39 1.57
CA ILE A 301 20.48 0.57 2.41
C ILE A 301 20.91 0.50 3.89
N ASP A 302 22.19 0.71 4.17
CA ASP A 302 22.74 0.68 5.52
C ASP A 302 22.79 2.07 6.20
N ASP A 303 22.39 3.14 5.48
CA ASP A 303 22.18 4.47 6.09
C ASP A 303 20.97 4.41 7.03
N PRO A 304 21.11 4.79 8.33
CA PRO A 304 20.01 4.77 9.30
C PRO A 304 18.78 5.58 8.86
N ASN A 305 18.95 6.66 8.08
CA ASN A 305 17.85 7.46 7.55
C ASN A 305 17.07 6.76 6.44
N VAL A 306 17.68 5.78 5.78
CA VAL A 306 17.07 4.92 4.77
C VAL A 306 16.53 3.63 5.42
N ALA A 307 17.35 2.96 6.23
CA ALA A 307 17.04 1.67 6.87
C ALA A 307 15.80 1.73 7.78
N LYS A 308 15.45 2.89 8.34
CA LYS A 308 14.25 3.08 9.18
C LYS A 308 12.95 2.80 8.44
N TYR A 309 12.94 2.82 7.10
CA TYR A 309 11.78 2.54 6.26
C TYR A 309 11.72 1.08 5.78
N ILE A 310 12.61 0.21 6.25
CA ILE A 310 12.48 -1.25 6.04
C ILE A 310 11.25 -1.72 6.83
N TYR A 311 10.39 -2.48 6.15
CA TYR A 311 9.13 -2.96 6.72
C TYR A 311 9.36 -3.98 7.82
N LYS A 312 8.52 -3.94 8.85
CA LYS A 312 8.60 -4.87 9.97
C LYS A 312 7.84 -6.15 9.64
N SER A 313 8.38 -7.27 10.05
CA SER A 313 7.75 -8.59 9.85
C SER A 313 6.90 -9.03 11.06
N SER A 314 7.03 -8.35 12.19
CA SER A 314 6.28 -8.64 13.43
C SER A 314 6.31 -7.42 14.39
#